data_faf02e8b024ab30664052f34cae5cb50
#
_entry.id   faf02e8b024ab30664052f34cae5cb50
#
_cell.length_a   1.000
_cell.length_b   1.000
_cell.length_c   1.000
_cell.angle_alpha   90.00
_cell.angle_beta   90.00
_cell.angle_gamma   90.00
#
_symmetry.space_group_name_H-M   'P 1'
#
loop_
_entity.id
_entity.type
_entity.pdbx_description
1 polymer ?
#
loop_
_entity_poly.entity_id
_entity_poly.type
_entity_poly.pdbx_seq_one_letter_code
_entity_poly.pdbx_strand_id
1 'polypeptide(L)'
;VLGSTFGVYDIGYKTTPDTAYVEIPVYSFGMGEPNYAFLCVFLTMMLLLYYNYERLNKWWFLGTSAVAFLFYELTFCRTGIAVFFFCWGLIVFEKCVKNKKAKFILALSVPVGALFSFCTMVIYNADNPVLKLLNHYVSGRIYIMSSYFRDQGLALYPRTQESFYASYYGLIDNSYMFVLLYCGWIVGIFFL
;
A
#
# COMPACT_ATOMS: atom_id res chain seq x y z
N VAL A 1 -0.38 21.39 -7.78
CA VAL A 1 -1.27 20.30 -8.21
C VAL A 1 -2.27 20.82 -9.23
N LEU A 2 -3.23 21.68 -8.86
CA LEU A 2 -4.25 22.20 -9.79
C LEU A 2 -3.63 22.93 -10.99
N GLY A 3 -2.57 23.71 -10.81
CA GLY A 3 -1.88 24.40 -11.90
C GLY A 3 -1.29 23.45 -12.94
N SER A 4 -0.73 22.30 -12.51
CA SER A 4 -0.24 21.26 -13.41
C SER A 4 -1.39 20.58 -14.16
N THR A 5 -2.50 20.28 -13.47
CA THR A 5 -3.68 19.65 -14.08
C THR A 5 -4.32 20.52 -15.16
N PHE A 6 -4.34 21.84 -14.98
CA PHE A 6 -4.88 22.80 -15.96
C PHE A 6 -3.83 23.31 -16.96
N GLY A 7 -2.63 22.74 -16.98
CA GLY A 7 -1.58 23.11 -17.93
C GLY A 7 -0.93 24.47 -17.68
N VAL A 8 -1.14 25.07 -16.50
CA VAL A 8 -0.53 26.36 -16.14
C VAL A 8 0.98 26.19 -15.94
N TYR A 9 1.41 25.06 -15.41
CA TYR A 9 2.80 24.64 -15.35
C TYR A 9 2.88 23.10 -15.30
N ASP A 10 3.90 22.55 -15.91
CA ASP A 10 4.09 21.09 -15.97
C ASP A 10 5.00 20.64 -14.83
N ILE A 11 4.41 20.35 -13.67
CA ILE A 11 5.10 19.71 -12.56
C ILE A 11 4.82 18.19 -12.54
N GLY A 12 4.13 17.69 -13.52
CA GLY A 12 3.63 16.33 -13.49
C GLY A 12 4.31 15.45 -14.53
N TYR A 13 4.77 14.30 -14.08
CA TYR A 13 5.09 13.20 -14.95
C TYR A 13 3.79 12.49 -15.34
N LYS A 14 3.52 12.38 -16.65
CA LYS A 14 2.41 11.61 -17.20
C LYS A 14 2.92 10.23 -17.56
N THR A 15 2.32 9.19 -17.01
CA THR A 15 2.58 7.80 -17.41
C THR A 15 1.28 7.10 -17.74
N THR A 16 1.35 6.08 -18.55
CA THR A 16 0.24 5.15 -18.78
C THR A 16 0.42 3.95 -17.86
N PRO A 17 -0.61 3.52 -17.13
CA PRO A 17 -0.54 2.28 -16.39
C PRO A 17 -0.35 1.12 -17.36
N ASP A 18 0.55 0.19 -17.03
CA ASP A 18 0.92 -1.01 -17.81
C ASP A 18 -0.24 -2.03 -17.93
N THR A 19 -1.48 -1.57 -17.87
CA THR A 19 -2.68 -2.39 -18.00
C THR A 19 -3.21 -2.28 -19.41
N ALA A 20 -2.91 -3.24 -20.12
CA ALA A 20 -2.99 -3.66 -21.51
C ALA A 20 -4.11 -3.15 -22.43
N TYR A 21 -5.06 -2.32 -22.05
CA TYR A 21 -6.20 -2.04 -22.93
C TYR A 21 -6.72 -0.60 -22.99
N VAL A 22 -6.32 0.28 -22.08
CA VAL A 22 -6.73 1.70 -22.13
C VAL A 22 -5.58 2.58 -21.63
N GLU A 23 -5.06 3.43 -22.49
CA GLU A 23 -4.07 4.45 -22.12
C GLU A 23 -4.76 5.55 -21.31
N ILE A 24 -4.82 5.37 -20.00
CA ILE A 24 -5.32 6.38 -19.08
C ILE A 24 -4.12 7.21 -18.60
N PRO A 25 -4.05 8.51 -18.90
CA PRO A 25 -2.98 9.34 -18.39
C PRO A 25 -3.08 9.48 -16.86
N VAL A 26 -2.01 9.15 -16.16
CA VAL A 26 -1.90 9.30 -14.70
C VAL A 26 -0.85 10.35 -14.35
N TYR A 27 -1.06 11.07 -13.25
CA TYR A 27 -0.21 12.19 -12.84
C TYR A 27 0.57 11.86 -11.58
N SER A 28 1.88 12.07 -11.60
CA SER A 28 2.75 11.92 -10.42
C SER A 28 2.97 13.23 -9.65
N PHE A 29 2.59 14.35 -10.22
CA PHE A 29 2.76 15.70 -9.64
C PHE A 29 4.20 15.99 -9.17
N GLY A 30 5.18 15.53 -9.93
CA GLY A 30 6.60 15.69 -9.61
C GLY A 30 7.14 14.74 -8.55
N MET A 31 6.35 13.78 -8.08
CA MET A 31 6.75 12.80 -7.04
C MET A 31 7.40 11.52 -7.62
N GLY A 32 7.69 11.50 -8.91
CA GLY A 32 8.23 10.33 -9.60
C GLY A 32 7.16 9.30 -9.96
N GLU A 33 6.48 8.76 -8.97
CA GLU A 33 5.41 7.77 -9.14
C GLU A 33 4.04 8.33 -8.73
N PRO A 34 2.94 8.03 -9.45
CA PRO A 34 1.59 8.49 -9.10
C PRO A 34 1.14 8.04 -7.71
N ASN A 35 1.57 6.85 -7.26
CA ASN A 35 1.25 6.32 -5.94
C ASN A 35 1.80 7.19 -4.82
N TYR A 36 2.97 7.80 -4.99
CA TYR A 36 3.54 8.70 -3.98
C TYR A 36 2.75 10.00 -3.85
N ALA A 37 2.24 10.53 -4.96
CA ALA A 37 1.36 11.69 -4.93
C ALA A 37 0.08 11.42 -4.14
N PHE A 38 -0.57 10.27 -4.38
CA PHE A 38 -1.72 9.85 -3.59
C PHE A 38 -1.36 9.66 -2.12
N LEU A 39 -0.22 9.02 -1.80
CA LEU A 39 0.24 8.78 -0.43
C LEU A 39 0.44 10.08 0.34
N CYS A 40 1.05 11.10 -0.27
CA CYS A 40 1.23 12.41 0.38
C CYS A 40 -0.10 13.06 0.74
N VAL A 41 -1.08 13.03 -0.17
CA VAL A 41 -2.43 13.53 0.10
C VAL A 41 -3.13 12.71 1.16
N PHE A 42 -3.03 11.38 1.08
CA PHE A 42 -3.58 10.46 2.08
C PHE A 42 -3.03 10.75 3.48
N LEU A 43 -1.71 10.87 3.65
CA LEU A 43 -1.08 11.17 4.93
C LEU A 43 -1.55 12.54 5.47
N THR A 44 -1.64 13.54 4.60
CA THR A 44 -2.15 14.86 4.99
C THR A 44 -3.60 14.77 5.46
N MET A 45 -4.46 14.03 4.75
CA MET A 45 -5.84 13.81 5.16
C MET A 45 -5.92 13.06 6.50
N MET A 46 -5.09 12.04 6.72
CA MET A 46 -5.06 11.30 7.99
C MET A 46 -4.63 12.18 9.16
N LEU A 47 -3.63 13.04 8.97
CA LEU A 47 -3.22 14.01 9.99
C LEU A 47 -4.34 15.01 10.33
N LEU A 48 -5.03 15.52 9.31
CA LEU A 48 -6.18 16.42 9.51
C LEU A 48 -7.32 15.72 10.25
N LEU A 49 -7.61 14.47 9.93
CA LEU A 49 -8.62 13.66 10.61
C LEU A 49 -8.23 13.36 12.06
N TYR A 50 -6.96 13.04 12.30
CA TYR A 50 -6.45 12.82 13.66
C TYR A 50 -6.55 14.09 14.50
N TYR A 51 -6.13 15.24 13.97
CA TYR A 51 -6.23 16.52 14.66
C TYR A 51 -7.68 16.91 15.00
N ASN A 52 -8.63 16.59 14.12
CA ASN A 52 -10.04 16.88 14.32
C ASN A 52 -10.86 15.68 14.84
N TYR A 53 -10.21 14.66 15.42
CA TYR A 53 -10.84 13.39 15.76
C TYR A 53 -12.14 13.52 16.56
N GLU A 54 -12.15 14.40 17.58
CA GLU A 54 -13.33 14.64 18.42
C GLU A 54 -14.50 15.32 17.67
N ARG A 55 -14.18 16.10 16.62
CA ARG A 55 -15.15 16.88 15.83
C ARG A 55 -15.58 16.18 14.54
N LEU A 56 -15.10 14.95 14.30
CA LEU A 56 -15.41 14.22 13.08
C LEU A 56 -16.92 13.96 12.98
N ASN A 57 -17.49 14.32 11.84
CA ASN A 57 -18.88 14.11 11.48
C ASN A 57 -19.00 13.69 9.99
N LYS A 58 -20.23 13.51 9.51
CA LYS A 58 -20.50 13.11 8.12
C LYS A 58 -19.89 14.04 7.06
N TRP A 59 -19.71 15.32 7.35
CA TRP A 59 -19.14 16.27 6.41
C TRP A 59 -17.64 16.07 6.23
N TRP A 60 -16.92 15.70 7.29
CA TRP A 60 -15.53 15.30 7.19
C TRP A 60 -15.35 14.05 6.33
N PHE A 61 -16.23 13.06 6.50
CA PHE A 61 -16.24 11.88 5.64
C PHE A 61 -16.48 12.25 4.18
N LEU A 62 -17.51 13.04 3.90
CA LEU A 62 -17.86 13.44 2.53
C LEU A 62 -16.72 14.24 1.88
N GLY A 63 -16.17 15.24 2.58
CA GLY A 63 -15.11 16.11 2.07
C GLY A 63 -13.82 15.34 1.78
N THR A 64 -13.36 14.52 2.72
CA THR A 64 -12.14 13.72 2.51
C THR A 64 -12.33 12.62 1.48
N SER A 65 -13.53 12.02 1.38
CA SER A 65 -13.85 11.06 0.32
C SER A 65 -13.83 11.72 -1.06
N ALA A 66 -14.40 12.92 -1.19
CA ALA A 66 -14.36 13.66 -2.45
C ALA A 66 -12.91 13.98 -2.89
N VAL A 67 -12.04 14.38 -1.95
CA VAL A 67 -10.62 14.59 -2.22
C VAL A 67 -9.93 13.27 -2.61
N ALA A 68 -10.21 12.18 -1.91
CA ALA A 68 -9.64 10.88 -2.21
C ALA A 68 -10.04 10.39 -3.61
N PHE A 69 -11.29 10.53 -3.99
CA PHE A 69 -11.76 10.19 -5.33
C PHE A 69 -11.15 11.08 -6.41
N LEU A 70 -11.03 12.39 -6.17
CA LEU A 70 -10.38 13.30 -7.11
C LEU A 70 -8.93 12.86 -7.36
N PHE A 71 -8.18 12.55 -6.30
CA PHE A 71 -6.80 12.08 -6.45
C PHE A 71 -6.71 10.67 -7.02
N TYR A 72 -7.70 9.81 -6.78
CA TYR A 72 -7.78 8.51 -7.45
C TYR A 72 -7.92 8.68 -8.97
N GLU A 73 -8.82 9.55 -9.44
CA GLU A 73 -8.98 9.82 -10.87
C GLU A 73 -7.71 10.40 -11.52
N LEU A 74 -6.96 11.21 -10.77
CA LEU A 74 -5.72 11.81 -11.26
C LEU A 74 -4.52 10.87 -11.23
N THR A 75 -4.43 9.99 -10.23
CA THR A 75 -3.27 9.12 -10.02
C THR A 75 -3.52 7.65 -10.35
N PHE A 76 -4.79 7.25 -10.49
CA PHE A 76 -5.25 5.88 -10.66
C PHE A 76 -4.73 4.90 -9.60
N CYS A 77 -4.49 5.40 -8.37
CA CYS A 77 -3.94 4.63 -7.26
C CYS A 77 -5.01 3.79 -6.56
N ARG A 78 -5.31 2.59 -7.10
CA ARG A 78 -6.34 1.66 -6.57
C ARG A 78 -6.08 1.27 -5.13
N THR A 79 -4.84 0.94 -4.80
CA THR A 79 -4.45 0.56 -3.43
C THR A 79 -4.66 1.73 -2.47
N GLY A 80 -4.31 2.95 -2.89
CA GLY A 80 -4.44 4.15 -2.06
C GLY A 80 -5.89 4.41 -1.65
N ILE A 81 -6.83 4.36 -2.60
CA ILE A 81 -8.25 4.58 -2.28
C ILE A 81 -8.83 3.45 -1.41
N ALA A 82 -8.41 2.20 -1.62
CA ALA A 82 -8.82 1.09 -0.77
C ALA A 82 -8.33 1.26 0.68
N VAL A 83 -7.06 1.65 0.87
CA VAL A 83 -6.48 1.94 2.19
C VAL A 83 -7.17 3.14 2.84
N PHE A 84 -7.52 4.18 2.08
CA PHE A 84 -8.25 5.33 2.60
C PHE A 84 -9.60 4.91 3.21
N PHE A 85 -10.41 4.15 2.48
CA PHE A 85 -11.71 3.68 3.01
C PHE A 85 -11.55 2.67 4.15
N PHE A 86 -10.52 1.86 4.12
CA PHE A 86 -10.20 0.99 5.24
C PHE A 86 -9.88 1.80 6.51
N CYS A 87 -9.03 2.82 6.43
CA CYS A 87 -8.73 3.71 7.57
C CYS A 87 -9.98 4.43 8.08
N TRP A 88 -10.86 4.90 7.19
CA TRP A 88 -12.15 5.46 7.59
C TRP A 88 -13.03 4.43 8.32
N GLY A 89 -13.08 3.22 7.81
CA GLY A 89 -13.78 2.12 8.47
C GLY A 89 -13.25 1.88 9.90
N LEU A 90 -11.93 1.93 10.09
CA LEU A 90 -11.31 1.82 11.41
C LEU A 90 -11.70 2.97 12.35
N ILE A 91 -11.71 4.21 11.86
CA ILE A 91 -12.12 5.39 12.66
C ILE A 91 -13.58 5.26 13.09
N VAL A 92 -14.47 4.89 12.16
CA VAL A 92 -15.89 4.68 12.47
C VAL A 92 -16.07 3.54 13.46
N PHE A 93 -15.36 2.42 13.23
CA PHE A 93 -15.38 1.29 14.13
C PHE A 93 -14.93 1.67 15.54
N GLU A 94 -13.85 2.42 15.67
CA GLU A 94 -13.35 2.88 16.96
C GLU A 94 -14.35 3.78 17.69
N LYS A 95 -15.04 4.69 16.98
CA LYS A 95 -16.06 5.55 17.56
C LYS A 95 -17.33 4.79 17.98
N CYS A 96 -17.73 3.81 17.19
CA CYS A 96 -18.96 3.04 17.45
C CYS A 96 -18.77 1.93 18.48
N VAL A 97 -17.57 1.31 18.51
CA VAL A 97 -17.30 0.15 19.34
C VAL A 97 -16.55 0.54 20.60
N LYS A 98 -17.27 0.58 21.73
CA LYS A 98 -16.69 0.84 23.06
C LYS A 98 -16.00 -0.38 23.68
N ASN A 99 -16.14 -1.57 23.07
CA ASN A 99 -15.63 -2.81 23.62
C ASN A 99 -14.10 -2.93 23.45
N LYS A 100 -13.37 -3.01 24.56
CA LYS A 100 -11.89 -3.17 24.56
C LYS A 100 -11.41 -4.43 23.84
N LYS A 101 -12.19 -5.53 23.91
CA LYS A 101 -11.84 -6.79 23.20
C LYS A 101 -11.87 -6.60 21.68
N ALA A 102 -12.87 -5.85 21.17
CA ALA A 102 -12.95 -5.57 19.74
C ALA A 102 -11.79 -4.69 19.25
N LYS A 103 -11.38 -3.69 20.03
CA LYS A 103 -10.19 -2.89 19.73
C LYS A 103 -8.91 -3.73 19.74
N PHE A 104 -8.79 -4.67 20.66
CA PHE A 104 -7.66 -5.61 20.69
C PHE A 104 -7.63 -6.52 19.45
N ILE A 105 -8.79 -7.07 19.03
CA ILE A 105 -8.89 -7.89 17.80
C ILE A 105 -8.46 -7.07 16.57
N LEU A 106 -8.85 -5.79 16.52
CA LEU A 106 -8.43 -4.90 15.45
C LEU A 106 -6.91 -4.67 15.45
N ALA A 107 -6.31 -4.40 16.61
CA ALA A 107 -4.86 -4.26 16.72
C ALA A 107 -4.12 -5.55 16.30
N LEU A 108 -4.73 -6.71 16.53
CA LEU A 108 -4.18 -8.01 16.11
C LEU A 108 -4.18 -8.20 14.58
N SER A 109 -4.99 -7.44 13.84
CA SER A 109 -5.07 -7.55 12.38
C SER A 109 -3.74 -7.26 11.68
N VAL A 110 -2.91 -6.37 12.26
CA VAL A 110 -1.58 -6.02 11.72
C VAL A 110 -0.62 -7.20 11.75
N PRO A 111 -0.32 -7.81 12.91
CA PRO A 111 0.56 -8.98 12.96
C PRO A 111 -0.02 -10.19 12.22
N VAL A 112 -1.34 -10.36 12.23
CA VAL A 112 -2.00 -11.42 11.45
C VAL A 112 -1.82 -11.21 9.95
N GLY A 113 -1.97 -9.97 9.47
CA GLY A 113 -1.72 -9.61 8.07
C GLY A 113 -0.26 -9.86 7.65
N ALA A 114 0.70 -9.52 8.51
CA ALA A 114 2.11 -9.80 8.29
C ALA A 114 2.40 -11.31 8.24
N LEU A 115 1.85 -12.07 9.19
CA LEU A 115 1.98 -13.52 9.22
C LEU A 115 1.35 -14.17 7.97
N PHE A 116 0.16 -13.72 7.56
CA PHE A 116 -0.49 -14.18 6.35
C PHE A 116 0.38 -13.91 5.10
N SER A 117 0.94 -12.70 4.99
CA SER A 117 1.85 -12.34 3.90
C SER A 117 3.11 -13.21 3.88
N PHE A 118 3.67 -13.49 5.05
CA PHE A 118 4.82 -14.40 5.18
C PHE A 118 4.47 -15.81 4.77
N CYS A 119 3.37 -16.37 5.28
CA CYS A 119 2.91 -17.71 4.92
C CYS A 119 2.65 -17.85 3.42
N THR A 120 1.97 -16.88 2.81
CA THR A 120 1.69 -16.91 1.36
C THR A 120 2.97 -16.84 0.54
N MET A 121 3.96 -16.05 0.96
CA MET A 121 5.28 -15.99 0.31
C MET A 121 6.01 -17.32 0.33
N VAL A 122 6.03 -17.99 1.49
CA VAL A 122 6.75 -19.27 1.68
C VAL A 122 6.06 -20.42 0.94
N ILE A 123 4.73 -20.49 1.00
CA ILE A 123 3.93 -21.61 0.49
C ILE A 123 3.62 -21.45 -1.01
N TYR A 124 3.82 -20.26 -1.58
CA TYR A 124 3.40 -19.98 -2.94
C TYR A 124 3.97 -21.00 -3.95
N ASN A 125 3.06 -21.63 -4.70
CA ASN A 125 3.36 -22.48 -5.84
C ASN A 125 2.42 -22.08 -7.00
N ALA A 126 3.00 -21.82 -8.17
CA ALA A 126 2.26 -21.43 -9.36
C ALA A 126 1.32 -22.52 -9.88
N ASP A 127 1.56 -23.79 -9.54
CA ASP A 127 0.72 -24.92 -9.94
C ASP A 127 -0.55 -25.03 -9.08
N ASN A 128 -0.57 -24.38 -7.91
CA ASN A 128 -1.74 -24.40 -7.04
C ASN A 128 -2.76 -23.34 -7.53
N PRO A 129 -3.99 -23.78 -7.96
CA PRO A 129 -4.97 -22.88 -8.54
C PRO A 129 -5.45 -21.80 -7.56
N VAL A 130 -5.53 -22.10 -6.26
CA VAL A 130 -5.95 -21.16 -5.21
C VAL A 130 -4.90 -20.06 -5.02
N LEU A 131 -3.63 -20.45 -4.92
CA LEU A 131 -2.53 -19.49 -4.76
C LEU A 131 -2.31 -18.65 -6.02
N LYS A 132 -2.52 -19.25 -7.20
CA LYS A 132 -2.48 -18.54 -8.48
C LYS A 132 -3.60 -17.51 -8.56
N LEU A 133 -4.82 -17.86 -8.16
CA LEU A 133 -5.96 -16.95 -8.12
C LEU A 133 -5.70 -15.80 -7.14
N LEU A 134 -5.23 -16.13 -5.93
CA LEU A 134 -4.88 -15.13 -4.91
C LEU A 134 -3.80 -14.16 -5.44
N ASN A 135 -2.76 -14.70 -6.08
CA ASN A 135 -1.70 -13.91 -6.67
C ASN A 135 -2.20 -12.97 -7.79
N HIS A 136 -3.17 -13.44 -8.58
CA HIS A 136 -3.82 -12.60 -9.59
C HIS A 136 -4.54 -11.40 -8.97
N TYR A 137 -5.31 -11.63 -7.89
CA TYR A 137 -6.02 -10.54 -7.18
C TYR A 137 -5.07 -9.50 -6.56
N VAL A 138 -3.90 -9.91 -6.10
CA VAL A 138 -2.87 -9.00 -5.57
C VAL A 138 -1.84 -8.58 -6.63
N SER A 139 -2.21 -8.64 -7.91
CA SER A 139 -1.40 -8.15 -9.03
C SER A 139 0.01 -8.74 -9.10
N GLY A 140 0.15 -10.04 -8.84
CA GLY A 140 1.44 -10.74 -8.93
C GLY A 140 2.37 -10.58 -7.73
N ARG A 141 1.97 -9.86 -6.69
CA ARG A 141 2.85 -9.51 -5.55
C ARG A 141 3.34 -10.74 -4.78
N ILE A 142 2.52 -11.78 -4.65
CA ILE A 142 2.93 -13.00 -3.94
C ILE A 142 4.03 -13.72 -4.72
N TYR A 143 3.92 -13.79 -6.05
CA TYR A 143 4.95 -14.35 -6.91
C TYR A 143 6.28 -13.62 -6.75
N ILE A 144 6.27 -12.28 -6.82
CA ILE A 144 7.47 -11.45 -6.67
C ILE A 144 8.16 -11.72 -5.32
N MET A 145 7.42 -11.65 -4.22
CA MET A 145 7.95 -11.92 -2.88
C MET A 145 8.50 -13.34 -2.75
N SER A 146 7.78 -14.35 -3.27
CA SER A 146 8.21 -15.74 -3.25
C SER A 146 9.46 -15.97 -4.09
N SER A 147 9.63 -15.29 -5.22
CA SER A 147 10.81 -15.39 -6.05
C SER A 147 12.05 -14.84 -5.33
N TYR A 148 11.95 -13.66 -4.71
CA TYR A 148 13.03 -13.13 -3.87
C TYR A 148 13.36 -14.07 -2.70
N PHE A 149 12.34 -14.60 -2.03
CA PHE A 149 12.55 -15.52 -0.92
C PHE A 149 13.25 -16.82 -1.35
N ARG A 150 12.88 -17.40 -2.48
CA ARG A 150 13.50 -18.64 -2.99
C ARG A 150 14.92 -18.43 -3.44
N ASP A 151 15.20 -17.30 -4.07
CA ASP A 151 16.51 -17.00 -4.63
C ASP A 151 17.50 -16.59 -3.54
N GLN A 152 17.08 -15.78 -2.60
CA GLN A 152 17.97 -15.14 -1.64
C GLN A 152 17.76 -15.59 -0.19
N GLY A 153 16.63 -16.22 0.13
CA GLY A 153 16.26 -16.62 1.49
C GLY A 153 16.04 -15.44 2.44
N LEU A 154 15.97 -15.74 3.73
CA LEU A 154 15.94 -14.71 4.78
C LEU A 154 17.36 -14.37 5.21
N ALA A 155 17.70 -13.09 5.20
CA ALA A 155 18.96 -12.61 5.75
C ALA A 155 18.83 -12.34 7.25
N LEU A 156 19.92 -12.49 8.00
CA LEU A 156 19.99 -12.10 9.41
C LEU A 156 20.13 -10.59 9.54
N TYR A 157 20.95 -9.99 8.69
CA TYR A 157 21.28 -8.56 8.66
C TYR A 157 20.82 -7.91 7.35
N PRO A 158 20.75 -6.57 7.30
CA PRO A 158 20.42 -5.86 6.06
C PRO A 158 21.32 -6.24 4.90
N ARG A 159 20.75 -6.36 3.73
CA ARG A 159 21.46 -6.61 2.47
C ARG A 159 21.92 -5.30 1.86
N THR A 160 22.97 -5.35 1.04
CA THR A 160 23.32 -4.22 0.18
C THR A 160 22.30 -4.13 -0.96
N GLN A 161 22.08 -2.91 -1.45
CA GLN A 161 21.14 -2.69 -2.56
C GLN A 161 21.55 -3.50 -3.80
N GLU A 162 22.83 -3.53 -4.13
CA GLU A 162 23.35 -4.30 -5.27
C GLU A 162 23.07 -5.80 -5.13
N SER A 163 23.32 -6.38 -3.95
CA SER A 163 23.05 -7.80 -3.72
C SER A 163 21.55 -8.14 -3.72
N PHE A 164 20.71 -7.22 -3.27
CA PHE A 164 19.27 -7.46 -3.23
C PHE A 164 18.65 -7.40 -4.63
N TYR A 165 19.07 -6.46 -5.46
CA TYR A 165 18.55 -6.29 -6.81
C TYR A 165 19.37 -7.03 -7.89
N ALA A 166 20.34 -7.87 -7.50
CA ALA A 166 21.06 -8.72 -8.44
C ALA A 166 20.15 -9.63 -9.27
N SER A 167 19.06 -10.14 -8.64
CA SER A 167 17.97 -10.86 -9.30
C SER A 167 16.69 -10.03 -9.19
N TYR A 168 16.46 -9.17 -10.18
CA TYR A 168 15.29 -8.29 -10.14
C TYR A 168 14.01 -9.01 -10.62
N TYR A 169 13.09 -9.23 -9.72
CA TYR A 169 11.76 -9.83 -9.99
C TYR A 169 10.63 -8.81 -10.03
N GLY A 170 10.88 -7.56 -9.65
CA GLY A 170 9.90 -6.50 -9.53
C GLY A 170 9.97 -5.79 -8.17
N LEU A 171 9.14 -4.78 -7.98
CA LEU A 171 9.08 -4.04 -6.72
C LEU A 171 8.30 -4.83 -5.66
N ILE A 172 8.85 -4.91 -4.45
CA ILE A 172 8.16 -5.46 -3.30
C ILE A 172 7.37 -4.33 -2.62
N ASP A 173 6.08 -4.26 -2.90
CA ASP A 173 5.20 -3.23 -2.33
C ASP A 173 4.66 -3.59 -0.94
N ASN A 174 4.88 -4.84 -0.49
CA ASN A 174 4.51 -5.26 0.85
C ASN A 174 5.61 -4.85 1.84
N SER A 175 5.36 -3.82 2.63
CA SER A 175 6.34 -3.25 3.56
C SER A 175 6.87 -4.27 4.56
N TYR A 176 6.02 -5.19 5.07
CA TYR A 176 6.45 -6.22 6.00
C TYR A 176 7.46 -7.19 5.36
N MET A 177 7.16 -7.61 4.14
CA MET A 177 8.02 -8.54 3.41
C MET A 177 9.27 -7.84 2.90
N PHE A 178 9.17 -6.57 2.49
CA PHE A 178 10.34 -5.78 2.12
C PHE A 178 11.32 -5.64 3.30
N VAL A 179 10.83 -5.26 4.48
CA VAL A 179 11.68 -5.15 5.68
C VAL A 179 12.30 -6.52 6.02
N LEU A 180 11.52 -7.59 5.96
CA LEU A 180 11.99 -8.94 6.28
C LEU A 180 13.07 -9.45 5.30
N LEU A 181 12.87 -9.24 4.00
CA LEU A 181 13.77 -9.72 2.95
C LEU A 181 15.00 -8.83 2.77
N TYR A 182 14.82 -7.51 2.82
CA TYR A 182 15.87 -6.53 2.60
C TYR A 182 16.64 -6.16 3.87
N CYS A 183 15.91 -5.77 4.94
CA CYS A 183 16.54 -5.35 6.20
C CYS A 183 16.93 -6.52 7.10
N GLY A 184 16.48 -7.72 6.77
CA GLY A 184 16.76 -8.92 7.54
C GLY A 184 15.75 -9.17 8.66
N TRP A 185 15.72 -10.43 9.14
CA TRP A 185 14.68 -10.86 10.07
C TRP A 185 14.82 -10.26 11.47
N ILE A 186 16.04 -9.88 11.92
CA ILE A 186 16.21 -9.19 13.20
C ILE A 186 15.46 -7.86 13.17
N VAL A 187 15.70 -7.03 12.14
CA VAL A 187 15.00 -5.75 11.98
C VAL A 187 13.50 -5.99 11.75
N GLY A 188 13.16 -7.02 10.97
CA GLY A 188 11.77 -7.40 10.69
C GLY A 188 10.95 -7.72 11.95
N ILE A 189 11.52 -8.42 12.93
CA ILE A 189 10.85 -8.72 14.20
C ILE A 189 10.58 -7.44 15.02
N PHE A 190 11.52 -6.49 15.04
CA PHE A 190 11.32 -5.23 15.75
C PHE A 190 10.36 -4.26 15.01
N PHE A 191 10.16 -4.46 13.72
CA PHE A 191 9.24 -3.65 12.92
C PHE A 191 7.78 -4.12 13.05
N LEU A 192 7.54 -5.39 13.33
CA LEU A 192 6.22 -6.01 13.52
C LEU A 192 5.69 -5.86 14.95
#